data_59420c726e48623787eb19756ce2a798
#
_entry.id   59420c726e48623787eb19756ce2a798
#
_cell.length_a   1.000
_cell.length_b   1.000
_cell.length_c   1.000
_cell.angle_alpha   90.00
_cell.angle_beta   90.00
_cell.angle_gamma   90.00
#
_symmetry.space_group_name_H-M   'P 1'
#
loop_
_entity.id
_entity.type
_entity.pdbx_description
1 polymer ?
#
loop_
_entity_poly.entity_id
_entity_poly.type
_entity_poly.pdbx_seq_one_letter_code
_entity_poly.pdbx_strand_id
1 'polypeptide(L)'
;ATPYAGGIILGAQDAASKLGYMLLTVNTNGNSDEAREIATLKRYGVDGFLYAKMSNRFTDVPKPLHDYPLVLVDATDRTGRYASIEPDETLIGYDAIKRLIDACCASIAYIGCSEPMLAQQGRLEGYRRALLEAGMPFDESLVVAVPNNGPALQTVTDLFERRRPDGYFCFNDARAWYVYENAARRGLVVGRDVSVVGVDNHRVFAETLEPQLTTVELPHYEMGYWATRKL
;
A
#
# COMPACT_ATOMS: atom_id res chain seq x y z
N ALA A 1 -0.45 -13.51 -10.15
CA ALA A 1 0.10 -12.68 -9.08
C ALA A 1 -0.15 -11.23 -9.45
N THR A 2 -0.57 -10.41 -8.52
CA THR A 2 -0.63 -8.96 -8.71
C THR A 2 0.80 -8.42 -8.83
N PRO A 3 1.04 -7.27 -9.48
CA PRO A 3 2.37 -6.65 -9.52
C PRO A 3 3.01 -6.50 -8.13
N TYR A 4 2.18 -6.22 -7.13
CA TYR A 4 2.52 -6.15 -5.71
C TYR A 4 3.20 -7.43 -5.20
N ALA A 5 2.56 -8.59 -5.34
CA ALA A 5 3.14 -9.86 -4.89
C ALA A 5 4.39 -10.25 -5.69
N GLY A 6 4.50 -9.78 -6.94
CA GLY A 6 5.63 -10.07 -7.82
C GLY A 6 6.97 -9.60 -7.26
N GLY A 7 7.03 -8.37 -6.74
CA GLY A 7 8.24 -7.81 -6.12
C GLY A 7 8.67 -8.62 -4.90
N ILE A 8 7.74 -8.91 -3.99
CA ILE A 8 8.02 -9.71 -2.77
C ILE A 8 8.55 -11.10 -3.14
N ILE A 9 7.89 -11.79 -4.09
CA ILE A 9 8.30 -13.13 -4.53
C ILE A 9 9.70 -13.09 -5.15
N LEU A 10 9.99 -12.11 -6.00
CA LEU A 10 11.28 -11.97 -6.64
C LEU A 10 12.41 -11.74 -5.61
N GLY A 11 12.20 -10.81 -4.68
CA GLY A 11 13.17 -10.56 -3.60
C GLY A 11 13.41 -11.78 -2.73
N ALA A 12 12.33 -12.50 -2.37
CA ALA A 12 12.42 -13.73 -1.59
C ALA A 12 13.16 -14.84 -2.36
N GLN A 13 12.88 -15.00 -3.64
CA GLN A 13 13.55 -15.98 -4.50
C GLN A 13 15.06 -15.72 -4.62
N ASP A 14 15.44 -14.44 -4.83
CA ASP A 14 16.84 -14.06 -4.94
C ASP A 14 17.61 -14.31 -3.64
N ALA A 15 16.99 -14.00 -2.49
CA ALA A 15 17.61 -14.26 -1.20
C ALA A 15 17.70 -15.77 -0.92
N ALA A 16 16.65 -16.55 -1.18
CA ALA A 16 16.66 -18.01 -1.02
C ALA A 16 17.75 -18.66 -1.88
N SER A 17 17.83 -18.29 -3.16
CA SER A 17 18.85 -18.81 -4.08
C SER A 17 20.28 -18.53 -3.59
N LYS A 18 20.55 -17.31 -3.10
CA LYS A 18 21.87 -16.94 -2.53
C LYS A 18 22.23 -17.73 -1.27
N LEU A 19 21.23 -18.19 -0.53
CA LEU A 19 21.39 -18.99 0.70
C LEU A 19 21.39 -20.51 0.43
N GLY A 20 21.21 -20.94 -0.82
CA GLY A 20 21.16 -22.36 -1.20
C GLY A 20 19.78 -23.00 -0.96
N TYR A 21 18.72 -22.20 -0.81
CA TYR A 21 17.34 -22.68 -0.66
C TYR A 21 16.53 -22.50 -1.93
N MET A 22 15.39 -23.18 -1.99
CA MET A 22 14.41 -23.02 -3.04
C MET A 22 13.13 -22.40 -2.44
N LEU A 23 12.56 -21.40 -3.12
CA LEU A 23 11.27 -20.82 -2.75
C LEU A 23 10.13 -21.61 -3.41
N LEU A 24 9.21 -22.12 -2.59
CA LEU A 24 7.93 -22.65 -3.04
C LEU A 24 6.84 -21.62 -2.73
N THR A 25 6.05 -21.26 -3.73
CA THR A 25 5.00 -20.23 -3.57
C THR A 25 3.63 -20.83 -3.80
N VAL A 26 2.71 -20.59 -2.87
CA VAL A 26 1.28 -20.87 -3.00
C VAL A 26 0.48 -19.60 -2.81
N ASN A 27 -0.62 -19.47 -3.54
CA ASN A 27 -1.52 -18.34 -3.41
C ASN A 27 -2.89 -18.82 -2.95
N THR A 28 -3.35 -18.33 -1.82
CA THR A 28 -4.59 -18.79 -1.18
C THR A 28 -5.83 -17.95 -1.51
N ASN A 29 -5.76 -16.91 -2.35
CA ASN A 29 -6.88 -16.08 -2.82
C ASN A 29 -8.01 -15.78 -1.79
N GLY A 30 -7.73 -15.89 -0.49
CA GLY A 30 -8.67 -15.65 0.61
C GLY A 30 -9.81 -16.68 0.79
N ASN A 31 -10.12 -17.47 -0.22
CA ASN A 31 -11.21 -18.47 -0.23
C ASN A 31 -10.71 -19.89 -0.46
N SER A 32 -9.46 -20.08 -0.83
CA SER A 32 -8.87 -21.40 -0.92
C SER A 32 -8.59 -21.93 0.48
N ASP A 33 -8.62 -23.22 0.61
CA ASP A 33 -8.31 -23.91 1.83
C ASP A 33 -6.83 -23.67 2.25
N GLU A 34 -6.58 -22.55 2.92
CA GLU A 34 -5.26 -22.16 3.41
C GLU A 34 -4.61 -23.29 4.22
N ALA A 35 -5.41 -24.00 5.01
CA ALA A 35 -4.94 -25.16 5.78
C ALA A 35 -4.44 -26.28 4.86
N ARG A 36 -5.11 -26.53 3.73
CA ARG A 36 -4.69 -27.52 2.74
C ARG A 36 -3.37 -27.12 2.06
N GLU A 37 -3.21 -25.87 1.70
CA GLU A 37 -1.98 -25.37 1.07
C GLU A 37 -0.80 -25.42 2.05
N ILE A 38 -1.00 -25.05 3.31
CA ILE A 38 0.01 -25.20 4.37
C ILE A 38 0.38 -26.67 4.54
N ALA A 39 -0.60 -27.58 4.62
CA ALA A 39 -0.35 -29.02 4.73
C ALA A 39 0.41 -29.57 3.52
N THR A 40 0.15 -29.03 2.33
CA THR A 40 0.88 -29.39 1.11
C THR A 40 2.34 -28.98 1.19
N LEU A 41 2.64 -27.73 1.54
CA LEU A 41 4.02 -27.25 1.71
C LEU A 41 4.77 -28.08 2.77
N LYS A 42 4.13 -28.37 3.90
CA LYS A 42 4.71 -29.23 4.94
C LYS A 42 5.08 -30.62 4.43
N ARG A 43 4.28 -31.23 3.54
CA ARG A 43 4.61 -32.52 2.91
C ARG A 43 5.83 -32.46 2.00
N TYR A 44 6.12 -31.29 1.43
CA TYR A 44 7.37 -31.06 0.67
C TYR A 44 8.60 -30.85 1.56
N GLY A 45 8.43 -30.87 2.89
CA GLY A 45 9.55 -30.78 3.83
C GLY A 45 10.19 -29.40 3.87
N VAL A 46 9.39 -28.32 3.79
CA VAL A 46 9.89 -26.95 3.87
C VAL A 46 10.48 -26.66 5.24
N ASP A 47 11.56 -25.86 5.29
CA ASP A 47 12.29 -25.53 6.50
C ASP A 47 11.68 -24.36 7.26
N GLY A 48 10.93 -23.48 6.57
CA GLY A 48 10.29 -22.31 7.16
C GLY A 48 9.28 -21.66 6.23
N PHE A 49 8.62 -20.61 6.71
CA PHE A 49 7.53 -19.96 6.00
C PHE A 49 7.68 -18.43 5.96
N LEU A 50 7.45 -17.86 4.80
CA LEU A 50 7.10 -16.45 4.65
C LEU A 50 5.57 -16.35 4.52
N TYR A 51 4.93 -15.73 5.51
CA TYR A 51 3.47 -15.58 5.50
C TYR A 51 3.10 -14.15 5.11
N ALA A 52 2.77 -13.96 3.84
CA ALA A 52 2.53 -12.66 3.25
C ALA A 52 1.03 -12.31 3.15
N LYS A 53 0.70 -11.06 3.37
CA LYS A 53 -0.61 -10.46 3.08
C LYS A 53 -0.49 -9.44 1.95
N MET A 54 -1.63 -8.98 1.45
CA MET A 54 -1.69 -8.06 0.30
C MET A 54 -1.82 -6.58 0.70
N SER A 55 -1.65 -6.26 1.96
CA SER A 55 -1.61 -4.91 2.51
C SER A 55 -1.33 -4.99 4.00
N ASN A 56 -0.60 -4.02 4.53
CA ASN A 56 -0.21 -3.97 5.93
C ASN A 56 -1.44 -4.02 6.84
N ARG A 57 -1.57 -5.13 7.58
CA ARG A 57 -2.69 -5.42 8.48
C ARG A 57 -2.31 -6.36 9.60
N PHE A 58 -3.11 -6.34 10.66
CA PHE A 58 -3.05 -7.40 11.65
C PHE A 58 -3.53 -8.73 11.06
N THR A 59 -2.84 -9.80 11.38
CA THR A 59 -3.18 -11.16 10.96
C THR A 59 -3.03 -12.15 12.10
N ASP A 60 -3.91 -13.13 12.13
CA ASP A 60 -3.73 -14.30 13.00
C ASP A 60 -2.94 -15.35 12.22
N VAL A 61 -1.85 -15.81 12.81
CA VAL A 61 -1.02 -16.86 12.20
C VAL A 61 -1.72 -18.20 12.35
N PRO A 62 -1.92 -18.95 11.23
CA PRO A 62 -2.53 -20.29 11.29
C PRO A 62 -1.78 -21.24 12.24
N LYS A 63 -2.51 -21.94 13.10
CA LYS A 63 -1.92 -22.88 14.09
C LYS A 63 -0.89 -23.85 13.50
N PRO A 64 -1.09 -24.44 12.30
CA PRO A 64 -0.09 -25.35 11.71
C PRO A 64 1.28 -24.72 11.43
N LEU A 65 1.41 -23.39 11.46
CA LEU A 65 2.67 -22.68 11.26
C LEU A 65 3.40 -22.33 12.57
N HIS A 66 2.76 -22.54 13.74
CA HIS A 66 3.30 -22.09 15.02
C HIS A 66 4.63 -22.75 15.42
N ASP A 67 4.93 -23.94 14.91
CA ASP A 67 6.11 -24.74 15.23
C ASP A 67 7.21 -24.63 14.16
N TYR A 68 7.03 -23.72 13.20
CA TYR A 68 8.00 -23.49 12.14
C TYR A 68 8.68 -22.11 12.29
N PRO A 69 9.92 -21.97 11.81
CA PRO A 69 10.47 -20.65 11.52
C PRO A 69 9.51 -19.89 10.61
N LEU A 70 9.16 -18.66 11.00
CA LEU A 70 8.14 -17.87 10.32
C LEU A 70 8.50 -16.38 10.33
N VAL A 71 8.38 -15.74 9.19
CA VAL A 71 8.41 -14.27 9.05
C VAL A 71 7.14 -13.80 8.37
N LEU A 72 6.52 -12.78 8.95
CA LEU A 72 5.36 -12.10 8.37
C LEU A 72 5.83 -11.06 7.35
N VAL A 73 5.14 -10.98 6.22
CA VAL A 73 5.45 -9.99 5.18
C VAL A 73 4.19 -9.20 4.89
N ASP A 74 4.28 -7.88 5.02
CA ASP A 74 3.16 -6.95 4.90
C ASP A 74 1.99 -7.31 5.83
N ALA A 75 2.35 -7.80 7.00
CA ALA A 75 1.43 -8.24 8.05
C ALA A 75 2.13 -8.22 9.41
N THR A 76 1.37 -7.98 10.46
CA THR A 76 1.83 -7.98 11.85
C THR A 76 0.89 -8.82 12.69
N ASP A 77 1.41 -9.62 13.62
CA ASP A 77 0.58 -10.27 14.62
C ASP A 77 0.42 -9.37 15.86
N ARG A 78 -0.74 -9.44 16.52
CA ARG A 78 -1.03 -8.60 17.69
C ARG A 78 -0.20 -8.93 18.92
N THR A 79 0.40 -10.11 18.95
CA THR A 79 1.17 -10.58 20.11
C THR A 79 2.64 -10.23 20.03
N GLY A 80 3.13 -9.79 18.88
CA GLY A 80 4.55 -9.53 18.63
C GLY A 80 5.43 -10.79 18.69
N ARG A 81 4.83 -11.98 18.54
CA ARG A 81 5.54 -13.24 18.62
C ARG A 81 6.44 -13.50 17.41
N TYR A 82 6.02 -13.04 16.25
CA TYR A 82 6.70 -13.32 14.98
C TYR A 82 7.41 -12.08 14.46
N ALA A 83 8.58 -12.29 13.85
CA ALA A 83 9.23 -11.22 13.11
C ALA A 83 8.33 -10.80 11.93
N SER A 84 8.23 -9.50 11.69
CA SER A 84 7.50 -8.92 10.56
C SER A 84 8.36 -7.96 9.78
N ILE A 85 8.03 -7.79 8.50
CA ILE A 85 8.57 -6.73 7.66
C ILE A 85 7.41 -6.05 6.94
N GLU A 86 7.38 -4.73 7.01
CA GLU A 86 6.31 -3.89 6.49
C GLU A 86 6.85 -2.54 6.04
N PRO A 87 6.17 -1.84 5.13
CA PRO A 87 6.54 -0.47 4.75
C PRO A 87 6.34 0.48 5.94
N ASP A 88 7.13 1.56 6.00
CA ASP A 88 6.85 2.67 6.91
C ASP A 88 5.69 3.51 6.34
N GLU A 89 4.48 3.13 6.69
CA GLU A 89 3.26 3.76 6.18
C GLU A 89 3.11 5.22 6.62
N THR A 90 3.69 5.58 7.77
CA THR A 90 3.69 6.96 8.24
C THR A 90 4.64 7.81 7.42
N LEU A 91 5.84 7.31 7.12
CA LEU A 91 6.79 7.99 6.24
C LEU A 91 6.23 8.14 4.82
N ILE A 92 5.56 7.12 4.28
CA ILE A 92 4.89 7.19 2.98
C ILE A 92 3.89 8.34 2.92
N GLY A 93 3.00 8.43 3.91
CA GLY A 93 2.03 9.53 3.99
C GLY A 93 2.71 10.89 4.14
N TYR A 94 3.72 10.96 4.98
CA TYR A 94 4.49 12.18 5.21
C TYR A 94 5.18 12.66 3.92
N ASP A 95 5.92 11.80 3.23
CA ASP A 95 6.66 12.16 2.01
C ASP A 95 5.73 12.56 0.87
N ALA A 96 4.59 11.87 0.72
CA ALA A 96 3.57 12.23 -0.27
C ALA A 96 3.03 13.65 -0.05
N ILE A 97 2.76 14.01 1.20
CA ILE A 97 2.27 15.35 1.54
C ILE A 97 3.37 16.39 1.41
N LYS A 98 4.59 16.11 1.84
CA LYS A 98 5.73 17.00 1.61
C LYS A 98 5.89 17.30 0.12
N ARG A 99 5.73 16.31 -0.75
CA ARG A 99 5.80 16.52 -2.21
C ARG A 99 4.72 17.47 -2.72
N LEU A 100 3.49 17.39 -2.18
CA LEU A 100 2.40 18.31 -2.53
C LEU A 100 2.63 19.74 -1.98
N ILE A 101 3.14 19.84 -0.75
CA ILE A 101 3.53 21.15 -0.16
C ILE A 101 4.64 21.81 -1.00
N ASP A 102 5.66 21.03 -1.39
CA ASP A 102 6.76 21.52 -2.23
C ASP A 102 6.29 21.93 -3.63
N ALA A 103 5.15 21.37 -4.08
CA ALA A 103 4.45 21.81 -5.30
C ALA A 103 3.53 23.04 -5.06
N CYS A 104 3.63 23.69 -3.89
CA CYS A 104 2.88 24.88 -3.50
C CYS A 104 1.36 24.65 -3.38
N CYS A 105 0.91 23.42 -3.11
CA CYS A 105 -0.51 23.16 -2.84
C CYS A 105 -0.93 23.82 -1.52
N ALA A 106 -2.00 24.60 -1.54
CA ALA A 106 -2.54 25.31 -0.39
C ALA A 106 -3.66 24.52 0.32
N SER A 107 -4.32 23.61 -0.37
CA SER A 107 -5.42 22.79 0.13
C SER A 107 -5.25 21.34 -0.35
N ILE A 108 -4.83 20.47 0.55
CA ILE A 108 -4.49 19.09 0.20
C ILE A 108 -5.57 18.14 0.73
N ALA A 109 -6.18 17.34 -0.14
CA ALA A 109 -7.11 16.30 0.25
C ALA A 109 -6.43 14.93 0.34
N TYR A 110 -6.93 14.06 1.23
CA TYR A 110 -6.55 12.66 1.29
C TYR A 110 -7.70 11.75 0.88
N ILE A 111 -7.48 10.98 -0.19
CA ILE A 111 -8.40 9.95 -0.66
C ILE A 111 -7.93 8.60 -0.12
N GLY A 112 -8.40 8.28 1.07
CA GLY A 112 -8.02 7.12 1.85
C GLY A 112 -8.80 5.86 1.52
N CYS A 113 -8.62 4.83 2.35
CA CYS A 113 -9.28 3.53 2.28
C CYS A 113 -10.28 3.39 3.44
N SER A 114 -11.48 2.87 3.16
CA SER A 114 -12.50 2.66 4.20
C SER A 114 -12.29 1.39 5.01
N GLU A 115 -11.50 0.44 4.50
CA GLU A 115 -11.19 -0.78 5.21
C GLU A 115 -10.19 -0.52 6.35
N PRO A 116 -10.36 -1.18 7.51
CA PRO A 116 -9.48 -1.00 8.66
C PRO A 116 -8.12 -1.68 8.42
N MET A 117 -7.15 -0.93 7.91
CA MET A 117 -5.79 -1.39 7.63
C MET A 117 -4.76 -0.51 8.32
N LEU A 118 -3.63 -1.09 8.73
CA LEU A 118 -2.50 -0.36 9.29
C LEU A 118 -1.94 0.66 8.28
N ALA A 119 -1.92 0.29 7.00
CA ALA A 119 -1.54 1.18 5.91
C ALA A 119 -2.38 2.47 5.88
N GLN A 120 -3.71 2.35 6.02
CA GLN A 120 -4.60 3.52 6.09
C GLN A 120 -4.30 4.41 7.30
N GLN A 121 -4.08 3.80 8.45
CA GLN A 121 -3.80 4.53 9.69
C GLN A 121 -2.46 5.26 9.61
N GLY A 122 -1.41 4.56 9.16
CA GLY A 122 -0.08 5.14 9.03
C GLY A 122 -0.04 6.28 8.00
N ARG A 123 -0.60 6.09 6.80
CA ARG A 123 -0.63 7.13 5.77
C ARG A 123 -1.41 8.36 6.21
N LEU A 124 -2.53 8.20 6.94
CA LEU A 124 -3.29 9.33 7.50
C LEU A 124 -2.50 10.05 8.59
N GLU A 125 -1.76 9.31 9.42
CA GLU A 125 -0.89 9.92 10.44
C GLU A 125 0.25 10.72 9.80
N GLY A 126 0.89 10.18 8.77
CA GLY A 126 1.91 10.88 7.99
C GLY A 126 1.38 12.16 7.36
N TYR A 127 0.16 12.11 6.79
CA TYR A 127 -0.54 13.28 6.26
C TYR A 127 -0.71 14.38 7.31
N ARG A 128 -1.26 14.02 8.51
CA ARG A 128 -1.45 14.98 9.60
C ARG A 128 -0.14 15.60 10.07
N ARG A 129 0.88 14.76 10.23
CA ARG A 129 2.21 15.19 10.67
C ARG A 129 2.84 16.18 9.71
N ALA A 130 2.82 15.90 8.40
CA ALA A 130 3.40 16.79 7.39
C ALA A 130 2.69 18.14 7.32
N LEU A 131 1.35 18.17 7.40
CA LEU A 131 0.58 19.42 7.48
C LEU A 131 0.95 20.22 8.73
N LEU A 132 1.00 19.59 9.89
CA LEU A 132 1.33 20.24 11.16
C LEU A 132 2.72 20.90 11.09
N GLU A 133 3.72 20.16 10.61
CA GLU A 133 5.09 20.66 10.49
C GLU A 133 5.20 21.84 9.48
N ALA A 134 4.34 21.86 8.48
CA ALA A 134 4.25 22.98 7.51
C ALA A 134 3.39 24.15 7.99
N GLY A 135 2.82 24.08 9.19
CA GLY A 135 1.90 25.12 9.69
C GLY A 135 0.57 25.16 8.95
N MET A 136 0.19 24.11 8.22
CA MET A 136 -1.07 24.02 7.51
C MET A 136 -2.14 23.39 8.42
N PRO A 137 -3.40 23.90 8.42
CA PRO A 137 -4.46 23.34 9.25
C PRO A 137 -4.89 21.96 8.72
N PHE A 138 -5.11 21.01 9.63
CA PHE A 138 -5.80 19.76 9.31
C PHE A 138 -7.31 20.02 9.22
N ASP A 139 -7.91 19.73 8.07
CA ASP A 139 -9.36 19.82 7.83
C ASP A 139 -9.92 18.42 7.53
N GLU A 140 -10.67 17.88 8.47
CA GLU A 140 -11.27 16.54 8.36
C GLU A 140 -12.16 16.40 7.11
N SER A 141 -12.78 17.48 6.64
CA SER A 141 -13.62 17.47 5.44
C SER A 141 -12.83 17.28 4.12
N LEU A 142 -11.50 17.37 4.16
CA LEU A 142 -10.60 17.04 3.06
C LEU A 142 -10.14 15.57 3.11
N VAL A 143 -10.56 14.81 4.12
CA VAL A 143 -10.27 13.38 4.24
C VAL A 143 -11.51 12.59 3.84
N VAL A 144 -11.42 11.84 2.75
CA VAL A 144 -12.49 10.96 2.30
C VAL A 144 -12.03 9.52 2.26
N ALA A 145 -12.88 8.60 2.69
CA ALA A 145 -12.60 7.17 2.68
C ALA A 145 -13.39 6.48 1.55
N VAL A 146 -12.69 5.73 0.73
CA VAL A 146 -13.22 5.06 -0.45
C VAL A 146 -12.99 3.55 -0.32
N PRO A 147 -14.01 2.70 -0.56
CA PRO A 147 -13.84 1.26 -0.50
C PRO A 147 -12.92 0.74 -1.62
N ASN A 148 -12.26 -0.39 -1.38
CA ASN A 148 -11.44 -1.04 -2.43
C ASN A 148 -12.30 -1.57 -3.58
N ASN A 149 -13.52 -2.01 -3.27
CA ASN A 149 -14.47 -2.50 -4.25
C ASN A 149 -15.75 -1.66 -4.13
N GLY A 150 -16.10 -0.92 -5.17
CA GLY A 150 -17.33 -0.13 -5.17
C GLY A 150 -17.19 1.23 -5.87
N PRO A 151 -18.30 1.98 -5.97
CA PRO A 151 -18.33 3.27 -6.65
C PRO A 151 -17.61 4.34 -5.83
N ALA A 152 -16.34 4.55 -6.14
CA ALA A 152 -15.50 5.58 -5.51
C ALA A 152 -15.60 6.94 -6.21
N LEU A 153 -15.97 6.93 -7.50
CA LEU A 153 -15.95 8.13 -8.33
C LEU A 153 -16.86 9.25 -7.78
N GLN A 154 -18.05 8.90 -7.27
CA GLN A 154 -18.98 9.91 -6.75
C GLN A 154 -18.42 10.61 -5.50
N THR A 155 -17.80 9.86 -4.58
CA THR A 155 -17.18 10.44 -3.37
C THR A 155 -16.09 11.46 -3.73
N VAL A 156 -15.26 11.13 -4.73
CA VAL A 156 -14.22 12.03 -5.21
C VAL A 156 -14.83 13.22 -5.97
N THR A 157 -15.91 13.00 -6.73
CA THR A 157 -16.68 14.07 -7.39
C THR A 157 -17.22 15.08 -6.38
N ASP A 158 -17.84 14.60 -5.30
CA ASP A 158 -18.38 15.44 -4.23
C ASP A 158 -17.27 16.28 -3.55
N LEU A 159 -16.08 15.70 -3.38
CA LEU A 159 -14.91 16.41 -2.84
C LEU A 159 -14.50 17.56 -3.75
N PHE A 160 -14.40 17.35 -5.06
CA PHE A 160 -14.11 18.38 -6.04
C PHE A 160 -15.14 19.52 -6.02
N GLU A 161 -16.42 19.20 -5.86
CA GLU A 161 -17.50 20.17 -5.89
C GLU A 161 -17.56 21.03 -4.62
N ARG A 162 -17.37 20.41 -3.47
CA ARG A 162 -17.56 21.05 -2.17
C ARG A 162 -16.33 21.79 -1.68
N ARG A 163 -15.11 21.24 -1.90
CA ARG A 163 -13.89 21.73 -1.26
C ARG A 163 -12.85 22.28 -2.24
N ARG A 164 -12.84 21.82 -3.49
CA ARG A 164 -11.91 22.23 -4.56
C ARG A 164 -10.44 22.27 -4.12
N PRO A 165 -9.90 21.17 -3.54
CA PRO A 165 -8.49 21.13 -3.20
C PRO A 165 -7.63 21.23 -4.45
N ASP A 166 -6.41 21.76 -4.29
CA ASP A 166 -5.40 21.87 -5.35
C ASP A 166 -4.34 20.74 -5.28
N GLY A 167 -4.27 20.04 -4.14
CA GLY A 167 -3.45 18.85 -3.93
C GLY A 167 -4.27 17.63 -3.55
N TYR A 168 -3.90 16.46 -4.08
CA TYR A 168 -4.56 15.18 -3.79
C TYR A 168 -3.54 14.12 -3.46
N PHE A 169 -3.56 13.63 -2.23
CA PHE A 169 -2.87 12.42 -1.82
C PHE A 169 -3.83 11.23 -1.92
N CYS A 170 -3.48 10.23 -2.70
CA CYS A 170 -4.29 9.05 -2.92
C CYS A 170 -3.68 7.85 -2.21
N PHE A 171 -4.49 7.10 -1.45
CA PHE A 171 -4.07 5.89 -0.74
C PHE A 171 -3.31 4.92 -1.66
N ASN A 172 -3.71 4.82 -2.93
CA ASN A 172 -2.97 4.10 -3.97
C ASN A 172 -3.21 4.70 -5.35
N ASP A 173 -2.44 4.24 -6.34
CA ASP A 173 -2.50 4.75 -7.72
C ASP A 173 -3.86 4.53 -8.39
N ALA A 174 -4.57 3.45 -8.04
CA ALA A 174 -5.91 3.22 -8.57
C ALA A 174 -6.91 4.31 -8.16
N ARG A 175 -6.71 4.93 -6.98
CA ARG A 175 -7.54 6.06 -6.52
C ARG A 175 -7.15 7.36 -7.20
N ALA A 176 -5.90 7.52 -7.60
CA ALA A 176 -5.46 8.68 -8.37
C ALA A 176 -6.21 8.79 -9.70
N TRP A 177 -6.59 7.66 -10.33
CA TRP A 177 -7.40 7.66 -11.54
C TRP A 177 -8.71 8.45 -11.37
N TYR A 178 -9.38 8.35 -10.20
CA TYR A 178 -10.61 9.12 -9.95
C TYR A 178 -10.37 10.62 -9.92
N VAL A 179 -9.19 11.07 -9.48
CA VAL A 179 -8.80 12.49 -9.51
C VAL A 179 -8.56 12.94 -10.94
N TYR A 180 -7.80 12.17 -11.73
CA TYR A 180 -7.58 12.48 -13.15
C TYR A 180 -8.88 12.56 -13.93
N GLU A 181 -9.80 11.61 -13.74
CA GLU A 181 -11.12 11.60 -14.37
C GLU A 181 -11.95 12.84 -14.00
N ASN A 182 -11.95 13.22 -12.72
CA ASN A 182 -12.64 14.42 -12.25
C ASN A 182 -12.01 15.72 -12.77
N ALA A 183 -10.69 15.79 -12.82
CA ALA A 183 -9.96 16.92 -13.38
C ALA A 183 -10.30 17.09 -14.88
N ALA A 184 -10.20 16.02 -15.66
CA ALA A 184 -10.51 16.01 -17.08
C ALA A 184 -11.95 16.48 -17.38
N ARG A 185 -12.94 15.99 -16.63
CA ARG A 185 -14.35 16.41 -16.76
C ARG A 185 -14.59 17.88 -16.51
N ARG A 186 -13.69 18.55 -15.78
CA ARG A 186 -13.75 19.98 -15.43
C ARG A 186 -12.81 20.85 -16.24
N GLY A 187 -12.08 20.28 -17.18
CA GLY A 187 -11.07 20.98 -17.97
C GLY A 187 -9.85 21.42 -17.16
N LEU A 188 -9.62 20.81 -15.99
CA LEU A 188 -8.44 21.03 -15.16
C LEU A 188 -7.29 20.15 -15.66
N VAL A 189 -6.08 20.68 -15.61
CA VAL A 189 -4.85 19.99 -16.03
C VAL A 189 -4.08 19.54 -14.79
N VAL A 190 -3.89 18.24 -14.65
CA VAL A 190 -3.03 17.68 -13.60
C VAL A 190 -1.59 18.15 -13.81
N GLY A 191 -0.91 18.51 -12.73
CA GLY A 191 0.43 19.10 -12.76
C GLY A 191 0.47 20.61 -12.97
N ARG A 192 -0.66 21.24 -13.35
CA ARG A 192 -0.79 22.69 -13.46
C ARG A 192 -1.87 23.25 -12.53
N ASP A 193 -3.08 22.74 -12.62
CA ASP A 193 -4.24 23.25 -11.89
C ASP A 193 -4.51 22.43 -10.62
N VAL A 194 -4.13 21.16 -10.62
CA VAL A 194 -4.19 20.24 -9.49
C VAL A 194 -2.96 19.33 -9.46
N SER A 195 -2.45 19.02 -8.28
CA SER A 195 -1.33 18.10 -8.08
C SER A 195 -1.83 16.77 -7.47
N VAL A 196 -1.28 15.65 -7.91
CA VAL A 196 -1.70 14.32 -7.47
C VAL A 196 -0.49 13.48 -7.10
N VAL A 197 -0.54 12.83 -5.93
CA VAL A 197 0.44 11.83 -5.52
C VAL A 197 -0.29 10.54 -5.15
N GLY A 198 0.15 9.44 -5.76
CA GLY A 198 -0.31 8.08 -5.47
C GLY A 198 0.68 7.28 -4.63
N VAL A 199 0.39 6.01 -4.44
CA VAL A 199 1.27 5.01 -3.81
C VAL A 199 1.13 3.70 -4.57
N ASP A 200 2.14 2.88 -4.58
CA ASP A 200 2.35 1.55 -5.17
C ASP A 200 3.29 1.55 -6.38
N ASN A 201 3.49 2.67 -7.08
CA ASN A 201 4.15 2.73 -8.38
C ASN A 201 3.61 1.64 -9.34
N HIS A 202 2.27 1.52 -9.38
CA HIS A 202 1.60 0.51 -10.19
C HIS A 202 1.68 0.92 -11.67
N ARG A 203 2.50 0.23 -12.46
CA ARG A 203 2.88 0.59 -13.84
C ARG A 203 1.70 0.98 -14.73
N VAL A 204 0.57 0.26 -14.63
CA VAL A 204 -0.62 0.57 -15.44
C VAL A 204 -1.15 1.97 -15.17
N PHE A 205 -1.17 2.42 -13.90
CA PHE A 205 -1.61 3.77 -13.57
C PHE A 205 -0.48 4.78 -13.69
N ALA A 206 0.70 4.46 -13.14
CA ALA A 206 1.82 5.41 -13.07
C ALA A 206 2.31 5.81 -14.47
N GLU A 207 2.36 4.86 -15.43
CA GLU A 207 2.92 5.09 -16.77
C GLU A 207 1.88 5.48 -17.82
N THR A 208 0.57 5.18 -17.61
CA THR A 208 -0.46 5.41 -18.64
C THR A 208 -1.35 6.63 -18.38
N LEU A 209 -1.34 7.16 -17.18
CA LEU A 209 -1.99 8.45 -16.91
C LEU A 209 -1.23 9.59 -17.59
N GLU A 210 -1.95 10.58 -18.09
CA GLU A 210 -1.37 11.74 -18.76
C GLU A 210 -1.80 13.04 -18.05
N PRO A 211 -0.85 13.81 -17.49
CA PRO A 211 0.58 13.49 -17.34
C PRO A 211 0.82 12.27 -16.43
N GLN A 212 2.02 11.69 -16.50
CA GLN A 212 2.37 10.54 -15.66
C GLN A 212 2.18 10.86 -14.17
N LEU A 213 1.70 9.86 -13.41
CA LEU A 213 1.41 9.99 -12.00
C LEU A 213 2.71 10.04 -11.17
N THR A 214 2.82 11.05 -10.31
CA THR A 214 3.78 11.02 -9.20
C THR A 214 3.30 10.01 -8.16
N THR A 215 4.13 9.04 -7.82
CA THR A 215 3.75 7.96 -6.90
C THR A 215 4.90 7.56 -5.98
N VAL A 216 4.58 7.07 -4.79
CA VAL A 216 5.54 6.49 -3.85
C VAL A 216 5.68 5.00 -4.17
N GLU A 217 6.91 4.56 -4.45
CA GLU A 217 7.19 3.14 -4.63
C GLU A 217 7.33 2.42 -3.29
N LEU A 218 6.66 1.28 -3.16
CA LEU A 218 6.77 0.43 -1.98
C LEU A 218 7.95 -0.54 -2.13
N PRO A 219 8.73 -0.80 -1.06
CA PRO A 219 9.96 -1.60 -1.13
C PRO A 219 9.67 -3.11 -1.15
N HIS A 220 8.80 -3.55 -2.07
CA HIS A 220 8.32 -4.95 -2.11
C HIS A 220 9.45 -5.97 -2.33
N TYR A 221 10.41 -5.64 -3.21
CA TYR A 221 11.56 -6.51 -3.45
C TYR A 221 12.41 -6.65 -2.17
N GLU A 222 12.73 -5.54 -1.55
CA GLU A 222 13.52 -5.48 -0.32
C GLU A 222 12.81 -6.22 0.82
N MET A 223 11.49 -6.07 0.93
CA MET A 223 10.68 -6.80 1.93
C MET A 223 10.81 -8.31 1.76
N GLY A 224 10.66 -8.82 0.54
CA GLY A 224 10.84 -10.25 0.25
C GLY A 224 12.27 -10.72 0.52
N TYR A 225 13.25 -9.96 0.09
CA TYR A 225 14.67 -10.26 0.26
C TYR A 225 15.07 -10.33 1.76
N TRP A 226 14.71 -9.31 2.53
CA TRP A 226 15.05 -9.25 3.96
C TRP A 226 14.25 -10.24 4.80
N ALA A 227 12.97 -10.46 4.50
CA ALA A 227 12.15 -11.46 5.16
C ALA A 227 12.78 -12.87 5.06
N THR A 228 13.25 -13.23 3.86
CA THR A 228 13.91 -14.52 3.63
C THR A 228 15.24 -14.62 4.38
N ARG A 229 16.00 -13.54 4.44
CA ARG A 229 17.27 -13.53 5.21
C ARG A 229 17.06 -13.56 6.71
N LYS A 230 15.90 -13.11 7.18
CA LYS A 230 15.54 -13.13 8.59
C LYS A 230 15.02 -14.49 9.02
N LEU A 231 14.43 -15.26 8.11
CA LEU A 231 13.95 -16.62 8.31
C LEU A 231 15.11 -17.58 8.60
#